data_7ffc019de821be2ca441e5c28a8d38e7
#
_entry.id   7ffc019de821be2ca441e5c28a8d38e7
#
_cell.length_a   1.000
_cell.length_b   1.000
_cell.length_c   1.000
_cell.angle_alpha   90.00
_cell.angle_beta   90.00
_cell.angle_gamma   90.00
#
_symmetry.space_group_name_H-M   'P 1'
#
loop_
_entity.id
_entity.type
_entity.pdbx_description
1 polymer ?
#
loop_
_entity_poly.entity_id
_entity_poly.type
_entity_poly.pdbx_seq_one_letter_code
_entity_poly.pdbx_strand_id
1 'polypeptide(L)'
;VKRIPIGIETLQTLIFIGAFRFTGKQKHELLIEARFLLAGNRPSFKHLTLLEEPQKEYTLPKVQRHPLEDAFDEIEILGFPVSVSPFDLLQTKYRGNVMAKDLTKYHKKQVKMLAYLISRKHVPTKRGTMFFGTWIDAQGEYFDTAHFPDNLSQYPFQGGGCYLLLGTVEVDFHFPTITILKMAKMPFIPDPRYTLDKDKAYEAYNNIREDVSMTFRKPYPQEHEIGLPRRKMS
;
A
#
# COMPACT_ATOMS: atom_id res chain seq x y z
N VAL A 1 19.84 -12.20 -15.33
CA VAL A 1 20.76 -11.11 -15.68
C VAL A 1 21.55 -11.45 -16.95
N LYS A 2 22.12 -12.67 -17.05
CA LYS A 2 22.91 -13.07 -18.28
C LYS A 2 22.07 -13.11 -19.57
N ARG A 3 20.74 -13.31 -19.48
CA ARG A 3 19.84 -13.43 -20.64
C ARG A 3 19.08 -12.15 -20.99
N ILE A 4 18.92 -11.25 -20.04
CA ILE A 4 18.11 -10.04 -20.21
C ILE A 4 18.99 -8.86 -19.79
N PRO A 5 19.20 -7.86 -20.66
CA PRO A 5 19.90 -6.64 -20.29
C PRO A 5 19.02 -5.84 -19.34
N ILE A 6 19.39 -5.79 -18.07
CA ILE A 6 18.69 -5.04 -17.04
C ILE A 6 19.67 -4.16 -16.27
N GLY A 7 19.32 -2.90 -16.07
CA GLY A 7 20.08 -1.96 -15.27
C GLY A 7 19.95 -2.23 -13.76
N ILE A 8 20.93 -1.77 -12.99
CA ILE A 8 20.96 -1.96 -11.53
C ILE A 8 19.73 -1.33 -10.87
N GLU A 9 19.30 -0.17 -11.30
CA GLU A 9 18.14 0.54 -10.72
C GLU A 9 16.84 -0.25 -10.90
N THR A 10 16.62 -0.75 -12.13
CA THR A 10 15.44 -1.59 -12.41
C THR A 10 15.48 -2.88 -11.60
N LEU A 11 16.66 -3.52 -11.49
CA LEU A 11 16.81 -4.74 -10.70
C LEU A 11 16.55 -4.47 -9.21
N GLN A 12 17.05 -3.36 -8.68
CA GLN A 12 16.78 -2.94 -7.29
C GLN A 12 15.30 -2.69 -7.05
N THR A 13 14.61 -1.98 -7.97
CA THR A 13 13.17 -1.76 -7.89
C THR A 13 12.41 -3.08 -7.83
N LEU A 14 12.73 -4.04 -8.70
CA LEU A 14 12.12 -5.37 -8.69
C LEU A 14 12.38 -6.13 -7.38
N ILE A 15 13.55 -5.98 -6.78
CA ILE A 15 13.86 -6.58 -5.47
C ILE A 15 13.00 -5.92 -4.38
N PHE A 16 12.89 -4.60 -4.37
CA PHE A 16 12.11 -3.87 -3.36
C PHE A 16 10.63 -4.22 -3.39
N ILE A 17 10.04 -4.38 -4.57
CA ILE A 17 8.63 -4.82 -4.70
C ILE A 17 8.44 -6.33 -4.50
N GLY A 18 9.52 -7.05 -4.13
CA GLY A 18 9.44 -8.48 -3.81
C GLY A 18 9.26 -9.41 -5.01
N ALA A 19 9.61 -8.97 -6.25
CA ALA A 19 9.48 -9.81 -7.45
C ALA A 19 10.31 -11.10 -7.41
N PHE A 20 11.31 -11.18 -6.52
CA PHE A 20 12.19 -12.34 -6.34
C PHE A 20 11.91 -13.16 -5.07
N ARG A 21 10.72 -13.02 -4.45
CA ARG A 21 10.34 -13.82 -3.25
C ARG A 21 10.45 -15.32 -3.48
N PHE A 22 10.24 -15.78 -4.69
CA PHE A 22 10.33 -17.18 -5.06
C PHE A 22 11.73 -17.79 -4.85
N THR A 23 12.77 -16.97 -4.71
CA THR A 23 14.16 -17.43 -4.43
C THR A 23 14.37 -17.84 -3.00
N GLY A 24 13.48 -17.46 -2.07
CA GLY A 24 13.63 -17.68 -0.64
C GLY A 24 14.69 -16.78 0.03
N LYS A 25 15.40 -15.94 -0.76
CA LYS A 25 16.42 -15.02 -0.25
C LYS A 25 15.80 -13.73 0.27
N GLN A 26 16.46 -13.12 1.24
CA GLN A 26 16.06 -11.81 1.76
C GLN A 26 16.45 -10.68 0.80
N LYS A 27 15.72 -9.56 0.86
CA LYS A 27 15.96 -8.40 -0.03
C LYS A 27 17.40 -7.89 0.03
N HIS A 28 17.99 -7.80 1.22
CA HIS A 28 19.38 -7.31 1.35
C HIS A 28 20.40 -8.26 0.69
N GLU A 29 20.18 -9.57 0.77
CA GLU A 29 21.02 -10.57 0.09
C GLU A 29 20.94 -10.38 -1.43
N LEU A 30 19.70 -10.25 -1.95
CA LEU A 30 19.45 -10.02 -3.38
C LEU A 30 20.06 -8.69 -3.86
N LEU A 31 20.01 -7.61 -3.05
CA LEU A 31 20.61 -6.33 -3.38
C LEU A 31 22.13 -6.39 -3.49
N ILE A 32 22.77 -7.15 -2.60
CA ILE A 32 24.22 -7.36 -2.62
C ILE A 32 24.59 -8.21 -3.85
N GLU A 33 23.89 -9.33 -4.08
CA GLU A 33 24.10 -10.17 -5.26
C GLU A 33 23.93 -9.39 -6.56
N ALA A 34 22.87 -8.56 -6.65
CA ALA A 34 22.63 -7.72 -7.81
C ALA A 34 23.81 -6.78 -8.11
N ARG A 35 24.38 -6.17 -7.08
CA ARG A 35 25.57 -5.30 -7.21
C ARG A 35 26.77 -6.08 -7.70
N PHE A 36 27.05 -7.27 -7.14
CA PHE A 36 28.17 -8.09 -7.57
C PHE A 36 28.01 -8.57 -9.01
N LEU A 37 26.81 -9.03 -9.39
CA LEU A 37 26.52 -9.50 -10.73
C LEU A 37 26.68 -8.39 -11.80
N LEU A 38 26.35 -7.16 -11.47
CA LEU A 38 26.40 -6.04 -12.42
C LEU A 38 27.74 -5.27 -12.36
N ALA A 39 28.44 -5.27 -11.21
CA ALA A 39 29.77 -4.69 -11.09
C ALA A 39 30.81 -5.48 -11.90
N GLY A 40 30.65 -6.80 -12.04
CA GLY A 40 31.50 -7.65 -12.88
C GLY A 40 31.26 -7.46 -14.39
N ASN A 41 30.18 -6.81 -14.79
CA ASN A 41 29.84 -6.55 -16.19
C ASN A 41 30.36 -5.20 -16.74
N ARG A 42 31.41 -4.62 -16.19
CA ARG A 42 32.15 -3.62 -16.95
C ARG A 42 32.67 -4.31 -18.21
N PRO A 43 32.49 -3.75 -19.41
CA PRO A 43 33.10 -4.27 -20.60
C PRO A 43 34.62 -4.08 -20.50
N SER A 44 35.22 -4.89 -19.69
CA SER A 44 36.66 -5.11 -19.70
C SER A 44 36.89 -6.06 -20.84
N PHE A 45 37.73 -5.66 -21.79
CA PHE A 45 38.21 -6.40 -22.93
C PHE A 45 38.08 -7.90 -22.76
N LYS A 46 37.55 -8.60 -23.78
CA LYS A 46 37.43 -10.05 -23.90
C LYS A 46 38.75 -10.75 -23.53
N HIS A 47 39.04 -10.87 -22.25
CA HIS A 47 39.89 -11.95 -21.81
C HIS A 47 39.01 -13.17 -21.73
N LEU A 48 39.19 -14.08 -22.69
CA LEU A 48 38.76 -15.46 -22.59
C LEU A 48 39.36 -15.98 -21.27
N THR A 49 38.58 -15.96 -20.20
CA THR A 49 38.94 -16.67 -18.98
C THR A 49 38.87 -18.16 -19.30
N LEU A 50 40.01 -18.76 -19.45
CA LEU A 50 40.17 -20.22 -19.72
C LEU A 50 39.67 -21.08 -18.53
N LEU A 51 39.45 -20.45 -17.39
CA LEU A 51 38.99 -21.08 -16.15
C LEU A 51 37.78 -20.32 -15.63
N GLU A 52 36.67 -21.01 -15.45
CA GLU A 52 35.53 -20.48 -14.67
C GLU A 52 35.97 -20.39 -13.20
N GLU A 53 36.15 -19.17 -12.70
CA GLU A 53 36.37 -18.99 -11.26
C GLU A 53 35.08 -19.40 -10.52
N PRO A 54 35.18 -20.28 -9.50
CA PRO A 54 34.01 -20.63 -8.69
C PRO A 54 33.45 -19.35 -8.06
N GLN A 55 32.11 -19.21 -8.12
CA GLN A 55 31.43 -18.10 -7.47
C GLN A 55 31.78 -18.11 -5.98
N LYS A 56 32.39 -17.03 -5.51
CA LYS A 56 32.67 -16.87 -4.09
C LYS A 56 31.34 -16.76 -3.34
N GLU A 57 31.06 -17.73 -2.48
CA GLU A 57 29.95 -17.65 -1.55
C GLU A 57 30.33 -16.72 -0.40
N TYR A 58 29.56 -15.65 -0.24
CA TYR A 58 29.74 -14.71 0.87
C TYR A 58 28.69 -14.99 1.94
N THR A 59 29.15 -15.24 3.16
CA THR A 59 28.24 -15.30 4.31
C THR A 59 27.86 -13.88 4.70
N LEU A 60 26.62 -13.49 4.41
CA LEU A 60 26.11 -12.17 4.73
C LEU A 60 25.58 -12.12 6.17
N PRO A 61 25.75 -11.00 6.88
CA PRO A 61 25.17 -10.85 8.20
C PRO A 61 23.66 -10.91 8.16
N LYS A 62 23.06 -11.61 9.14
CA LYS A 62 21.61 -11.63 9.31
C LYS A 62 21.15 -10.25 9.77
N VAL A 63 20.39 -9.56 8.94
CA VAL A 63 19.77 -8.26 9.27
C VAL A 63 18.38 -8.53 9.83
N GLN A 64 18.11 -8.03 11.04
CA GLN A 64 16.77 -8.03 11.59
C GLN A 64 15.93 -7.01 10.84
N ARG A 65 14.82 -7.46 10.29
CA ARG A 65 13.87 -6.61 9.55
C ARG A 65 12.49 -6.67 10.21
N HIS A 66 11.81 -5.54 10.18
CA HIS A 66 10.43 -5.50 10.63
C HIS A 66 9.53 -6.19 9.59
N PRO A 67 8.54 -7.02 10.00
CA PRO A 67 7.67 -7.74 9.06
C PRO A 67 6.93 -6.86 8.04
N LEU A 68 6.69 -5.59 8.39
CA LEU A 68 5.96 -4.64 7.55
C LEU A 68 6.86 -3.78 6.64
N GLU A 69 8.19 -3.88 6.73
CA GLU A 69 9.09 -3.12 5.84
C GLU A 69 8.79 -3.41 4.37
N ASP A 70 8.46 -4.65 4.05
CA ASP A 70 8.13 -5.05 2.68
C ASP A 70 6.86 -4.35 2.16
N ALA A 71 5.85 -4.20 3.00
CA ALA A 71 4.61 -3.53 2.63
C ALA A 71 4.83 -2.02 2.39
N PHE A 72 5.69 -1.38 3.20
CA PHE A 72 6.01 0.04 3.00
C PHE A 72 6.89 0.28 1.78
N ASP A 73 7.84 -0.63 1.46
CA ASP A 73 8.57 -0.61 0.18
C ASP A 73 7.62 -0.66 -1.02
N GLU A 74 6.61 -1.55 -0.94
CA GLU A 74 5.60 -1.72 -1.98
C GLU A 74 4.72 -0.47 -2.13
N ILE A 75 4.26 0.12 -1.03
CA ILE A 75 3.47 1.36 -1.04
C ILE A 75 4.27 2.51 -1.65
N GLU A 76 5.56 2.63 -1.32
CA GLU A 76 6.43 3.69 -1.85
C GLU A 76 6.62 3.56 -3.36
N ILE A 77 6.74 2.35 -3.89
CA ILE A 77 7.05 2.10 -5.29
C ILE A 77 5.79 1.91 -6.14
N LEU A 78 4.82 1.13 -5.65
CA LEU A 78 3.61 0.74 -6.39
C LEU A 78 2.40 1.63 -6.04
N GLY A 79 2.43 2.31 -4.89
CA GLY A 79 1.29 3.06 -4.35
C GLY A 79 0.31 2.20 -3.54
N PHE A 80 0.52 0.89 -3.44
CA PHE A 80 -0.32 -0.05 -2.67
C PHE A 80 0.50 -1.25 -2.17
N PRO A 81 0.09 -1.89 -1.05
CA PRO A 81 0.75 -3.08 -0.55
C PRO A 81 0.31 -4.33 -1.34
N VAL A 82 1.24 -5.26 -1.54
CA VAL A 82 1.02 -6.58 -2.18
C VAL A 82 1.21 -7.72 -1.19
N SER A 83 2.17 -7.56 -0.27
CA SER A 83 2.56 -8.61 0.68
C SER A 83 1.59 -8.80 1.84
N VAL A 84 0.80 -7.76 2.15
CA VAL A 84 -0.19 -7.74 3.22
C VAL A 84 -1.47 -7.07 2.75
N SER A 85 -2.58 -7.34 3.44
CA SER A 85 -3.81 -6.59 3.20
C SER A 85 -3.64 -5.12 3.62
N PRO A 86 -4.13 -4.13 2.84
CA PRO A 86 -4.10 -2.73 3.26
C PRO A 86 -4.83 -2.50 4.60
N PHE A 87 -5.75 -3.37 4.96
CA PHE A 87 -6.45 -3.31 6.24
C PHE A 87 -5.56 -3.74 7.42
N ASP A 88 -4.54 -4.55 7.19
CA ASP A 88 -3.58 -4.96 8.23
C ASP A 88 -2.60 -3.86 8.60
N LEU A 89 -2.50 -2.81 7.77
CA LEU A 89 -1.72 -1.62 8.05
C LEU A 89 -2.47 -0.56 8.85
N LEU A 90 -3.76 -0.77 9.16
CA LEU A 90 -4.54 0.20 9.92
C LEU A 90 -4.21 0.15 11.41
N GLN A 91 -4.27 1.34 12.05
CA GLN A 91 -4.15 1.46 13.51
C GLN A 91 -5.37 0.92 14.29
N THR A 92 -6.27 0.23 13.62
CA THR A 92 -7.50 -0.32 14.22
C THR A 92 -7.79 -1.72 13.69
N LYS A 93 -8.38 -2.55 14.55
CA LYS A 93 -8.90 -3.87 14.17
C LYS A 93 -10.32 -3.83 13.57
N TYR A 94 -10.96 -2.67 13.60
CA TYR A 94 -12.28 -2.53 12.98
C TYR A 94 -12.21 -2.83 11.49
N ARG A 95 -13.12 -3.67 10.99
CA ARG A 95 -13.16 -4.11 9.58
C ARG A 95 -14.48 -3.78 8.89
N GLY A 96 -15.38 -3.08 9.57
CA GLY A 96 -16.71 -2.74 9.10
C GLY A 96 -17.80 -3.62 9.76
N ASN A 97 -19.02 -3.08 9.84
CA ASN A 97 -20.18 -3.82 10.34
C ASN A 97 -20.98 -4.45 9.19
N VAL A 98 -20.83 -3.92 7.99
CA VAL A 98 -21.52 -4.36 6.77
C VAL A 98 -20.43 -4.63 5.73
N MET A 99 -20.57 -5.72 4.98
CA MET A 99 -19.69 -6.09 3.90
C MET A 99 -20.39 -5.90 2.55
N ALA A 100 -19.60 -5.77 1.48
CA ALA A 100 -20.12 -5.48 0.15
C ALA A 100 -21.18 -6.50 -0.32
N LYS A 101 -20.95 -7.77 -0.06
CA LYS A 101 -21.89 -8.87 -0.39
C LYS A 101 -23.27 -8.74 0.25
N ASP A 102 -23.38 -8.01 1.36
CA ASP A 102 -24.63 -7.86 2.11
C ASP A 102 -25.36 -6.55 1.79
N LEU A 103 -24.78 -5.67 0.99
CA LEU A 103 -25.31 -4.33 0.72
C LEU A 103 -26.75 -4.33 0.20
N THR A 104 -27.14 -5.30 -0.63
CA THR A 104 -28.50 -5.43 -1.15
C THR A 104 -29.56 -5.55 -0.05
N LYS A 105 -29.22 -6.10 1.12
CA LYS A 105 -30.10 -6.22 2.29
C LYS A 105 -30.36 -4.90 3.00
N TYR A 106 -29.55 -3.88 2.69
CA TYR A 106 -29.57 -2.57 3.35
C TYR A 106 -30.15 -1.46 2.46
N HIS A 107 -30.92 -1.80 1.43
CA HIS A 107 -31.54 -0.82 0.54
C HIS A 107 -32.26 0.28 1.35
N LYS A 108 -31.99 1.54 1.00
CA LYS A 108 -32.49 2.77 1.67
C LYS A 108 -32.04 2.93 3.14
N LYS A 109 -31.14 2.08 3.64
CA LYS A 109 -30.60 2.21 4.99
C LYS A 109 -29.21 2.85 4.97
N GLN A 110 -28.88 3.52 6.05
CA GLN A 110 -27.52 4.01 6.26
C GLN A 110 -26.60 2.87 6.72
N VAL A 111 -25.44 2.80 6.13
CA VAL A 111 -24.38 1.82 6.48
C VAL A 111 -23.06 2.52 6.76
N LYS A 112 -22.28 1.89 7.61
CA LYS A 112 -20.92 2.31 7.94
C LYS A 112 -19.96 1.20 7.50
N MET A 113 -19.10 1.48 6.54
CA MET A 113 -18.17 0.52 5.96
C MET A 113 -16.74 1.02 6.05
N LEU A 114 -15.81 0.09 6.20
CA LEU A 114 -14.39 0.32 6.04
C LEU A 114 -13.98 -0.23 4.68
N ALA A 115 -13.33 0.59 3.86
CA ALA A 115 -12.99 0.20 2.49
C ALA A 115 -11.65 0.79 2.05
N TYR A 116 -10.98 0.11 1.14
CA TYR A 116 -9.78 0.59 0.47
C TYR A 116 -10.14 1.14 -0.91
N LEU A 117 -9.67 2.36 -1.22
CA LEU A 117 -9.94 3.04 -2.49
C LEU A 117 -9.11 2.43 -3.61
N ILE A 118 -9.77 1.85 -4.60
CA ILE A 118 -9.13 1.30 -5.81
C ILE A 118 -9.02 2.36 -6.89
N SER A 119 -10.15 2.99 -7.21
CA SER A 119 -10.20 4.02 -8.25
C SER A 119 -11.29 5.04 -7.98
N ARG A 120 -11.16 6.20 -8.62
CA ARG A 120 -12.21 7.23 -8.62
C ARG A 120 -12.32 7.85 -10.00
N LYS A 121 -13.57 8.12 -10.41
CA LYS A 121 -13.88 8.83 -11.63
C LYS A 121 -14.65 10.09 -11.29
N HIS A 122 -14.27 11.22 -11.83
CA HIS A 122 -15.02 12.47 -11.68
C HIS A 122 -15.96 12.69 -12.88
N VAL A 123 -17.11 13.28 -12.60
CA VAL A 123 -18.11 13.64 -13.60
C VAL A 123 -18.58 15.06 -13.33
N PRO A 124 -18.38 15.99 -14.27
CA PRO A 124 -18.88 17.35 -14.12
C PRO A 124 -20.41 17.35 -14.21
N THR A 125 -21.06 18.06 -13.30
CA THR A 125 -22.52 18.27 -13.29
C THR A 125 -22.85 19.77 -13.19
N LYS A 126 -24.11 20.13 -13.43
CA LYS A 126 -24.56 21.54 -13.29
C LYS A 126 -24.41 22.09 -11.86
N ARG A 127 -24.35 21.20 -10.85
CA ARG A 127 -24.20 21.55 -9.42
C ARG A 127 -22.76 21.42 -8.89
N GLY A 128 -21.80 21.12 -9.75
CA GLY A 128 -20.42 20.88 -9.38
C GLY A 128 -19.93 19.49 -9.81
N THR A 129 -18.74 19.12 -9.36
CA THR A 129 -18.14 17.83 -9.74
C THR A 129 -18.62 16.73 -8.80
N MET A 130 -19.21 15.67 -9.36
CA MET A 130 -19.46 14.40 -8.67
C MET A 130 -18.26 13.47 -8.82
N PHE A 131 -18.12 12.54 -7.88
CA PHE A 131 -17.19 11.42 -8.00
C PHE A 131 -17.91 10.09 -7.83
N PHE A 132 -17.48 9.11 -8.60
CA PHE A 132 -17.77 7.71 -8.37
C PHE A 132 -16.48 7.05 -7.86
N GLY A 133 -16.57 6.30 -6.77
CA GLY A 133 -15.46 5.57 -6.20
C GLY A 133 -15.72 4.08 -6.30
N THR A 134 -14.70 3.33 -6.72
CA THR A 134 -14.67 1.87 -6.66
C THR A 134 -13.76 1.43 -5.52
N TRP A 135 -14.28 0.57 -4.68
CA TRP A 135 -13.66 0.17 -3.42
C TRP A 135 -13.62 -1.33 -3.26
N ILE A 136 -12.75 -1.80 -2.40
CA ILE A 136 -12.81 -3.17 -1.85
C ILE A 136 -13.05 -3.08 -0.33
N ASP A 137 -13.81 -4.04 0.18
CA ASP A 137 -13.99 -4.22 1.63
C ASP A 137 -12.90 -5.13 2.23
N ALA A 138 -12.97 -5.36 3.55
CA ALA A 138 -12.01 -6.20 4.25
C ALA A 138 -12.06 -7.70 3.86
N GLN A 139 -13.08 -8.13 3.11
CA GLN A 139 -13.18 -9.48 2.54
C GLN A 139 -12.70 -9.56 1.10
N GLY A 140 -12.30 -8.42 0.49
CA GLY A 140 -11.84 -8.34 -0.88
C GLY A 140 -12.95 -8.17 -1.92
N GLU A 141 -14.20 -7.92 -1.48
CA GLU A 141 -15.35 -7.73 -2.36
C GLU A 141 -15.47 -6.29 -2.81
N TYR A 142 -15.79 -6.10 -4.10
CA TYR A 142 -15.91 -4.79 -4.72
C TYR A 142 -17.29 -4.19 -4.49
N PHE A 143 -17.33 -2.87 -4.33
CA PHE A 143 -18.56 -2.07 -4.37
C PHE A 143 -18.27 -0.66 -4.84
N ASP A 144 -19.33 0.02 -5.28
CA ASP A 144 -19.25 1.38 -5.80
C ASP A 144 -19.94 2.39 -4.89
N THR A 145 -19.46 3.63 -4.96
CA THR A 145 -20.01 4.76 -4.22
C THR A 145 -20.24 5.96 -5.12
N ALA A 146 -21.25 6.76 -4.78
CA ALA A 146 -21.50 8.06 -5.39
C ALA A 146 -21.24 9.17 -4.36
N HIS A 147 -20.46 10.17 -4.77
CA HIS A 147 -20.10 11.32 -3.95
C HIS A 147 -20.61 12.60 -4.60
N PHE A 148 -21.58 13.22 -3.98
CA PHE A 148 -22.16 14.47 -4.45
C PHE A 148 -21.33 15.69 -4.03
N PRO A 149 -21.36 16.80 -4.79
CA PRO A 149 -20.52 17.97 -4.56
C PRO A 149 -20.61 18.54 -3.14
N ASP A 150 -21.81 18.60 -2.56
CA ASP A 150 -22.05 19.17 -1.24
C ASP A 150 -21.29 18.40 -0.14
N ASN A 151 -21.28 17.07 -0.25
CA ASN A 151 -20.58 16.22 0.70
C ASN A 151 -19.07 16.20 0.46
N LEU A 152 -18.63 16.29 -0.80
CA LEU A 152 -17.22 16.35 -1.17
C LEU A 152 -16.52 17.61 -0.68
N SER A 153 -17.22 18.74 -0.60
CA SER A 153 -16.66 19.98 -0.07
C SER A 153 -16.28 19.85 1.41
N GLN A 154 -17.04 19.07 2.17
CA GLN A 154 -16.82 18.83 3.60
C GLN A 154 -15.92 17.61 3.87
N TYR A 155 -16.01 16.60 3.04
CA TYR A 155 -15.29 15.32 3.17
C TYR A 155 -14.59 14.97 1.85
N PRO A 156 -13.48 15.67 1.49
CA PRO A 156 -12.77 15.44 0.24
C PRO A 156 -11.97 14.13 0.28
N PHE A 157 -11.66 13.61 -0.91
CA PHE A 157 -10.67 12.54 -1.05
C PHE A 157 -9.28 13.03 -0.68
N GLN A 158 -8.57 12.24 0.13
CA GLN A 158 -7.21 12.51 0.61
C GLN A 158 -6.19 11.52 0.01
N GLY A 159 -6.30 11.23 -1.28
CA GLY A 159 -5.46 10.26 -1.97
C GLY A 159 -5.87 8.80 -1.75
N GLY A 160 -5.00 7.85 -2.11
CA GLY A 160 -5.22 6.43 -1.89
C GLY A 160 -5.22 6.03 -0.42
N GLY A 161 -5.73 4.83 -0.12
CA GLY A 161 -5.72 4.28 1.23
C GLY A 161 -7.09 3.79 1.69
N CYS A 162 -7.17 3.41 2.96
CA CYS A 162 -8.42 2.99 3.60
C CYS A 162 -9.24 4.18 4.08
N TYR A 163 -10.54 4.07 3.93
CA TYR A 163 -11.51 5.07 4.38
C TYR A 163 -12.64 4.43 5.17
N LEU A 164 -13.07 5.14 6.20
CA LEU A 164 -14.34 4.88 6.86
C LEU A 164 -15.42 5.65 6.14
N LEU A 165 -16.38 4.95 5.58
CA LEU A 165 -17.48 5.48 4.77
C LEU A 165 -18.79 5.38 5.54
N LEU A 166 -19.56 6.44 5.56
CA LEU A 166 -20.95 6.49 6.03
C LEU A 166 -21.81 6.95 4.87
N GLY A 167 -22.80 6.17 4.49
CA GLY A 167 -23.67 6.50 3.38
C GLY A 167 -24.98 5.72 3.37
N THR A 168 -25.87 6.06 2.44
CA THR A 168 -27.14 5.37 2.21
C THR A 168 -26.99 4.43 1.04
N VAL A 169 -27.45 3.19 1.20
CA VAL A 169 -27.42 2.18 0.14
C VAL A 169 -28.59 2.41 -0.82
N GLU A 170 -28.28 2.55 -2.09
CA GLU A 170 -29.23 2.54 -3.20
C GLU A 170 -29.02 1.25 -4.00
N VAL A 171 -30.12 0.62 -4.42
CA VAL A 171 -30.05 -0.60 -5.24
C VAL A 171 -30.82 -0.35 -6.52
N ASP A 172 -30.08 -0.24 -7.64
CA ASP A 172 -30.64 -0.06 -8.97
C ASP A 172 -30.26 -1.28 -9.83
N PHE A 173 -31.25 -1.90 -10.48
CA PHE A 173 -31.06 -3.09 -11.31
C PHE A 173 -30.24 -4.21 -10.63
N HIS A 174 -30.48 -4.43 -9.34
CA HIS A 174 -29.75 -5.38 -8.46
C HIS A 174 -28.30 -5.01 -8.12
N PHE A 175 -27.80 -3.86 -8.56
CA PHE A 175 -26.48 -3.37 -8.20
C PHE A 175 -26.56 -2.38 -7.03
N PRO A 176 -25.95 -2.71 -5.88
CA PRO A 176 -25.90 -1.81 -4.74
C PRO A 176 -24.83 -0.74 -4.94
N THR A 177 -25.18 0.50 -4.69
CA THR A 177 -24.28 1.66 -4.66
C THR A 177 -24.49 2.40 -3.36
N ILE A 178 -23.44 2.95 -2.77
CA ILE A 178 -23.56 3.74 -1.54
C ILE A 178 -23.44 5.21 -1.89
N THR A 179 -24.49 5.98 -1.65
CA THR A 179 -24.45 7.44 -1.66
C THR A 179 -23.77 7.94 -0.39
N ILE A 180 -22.58 8.48 -0.52
CA ILE A 180 -21.74 8.88 0.63
C ILE A 180 -22.25 10.17 1.24
N LEU A 181 -22.43 10.14 2.56
CA LEU A 181 -22.77 11.28 3.41
C LEU A 181 -21.52 11.86 4.08
N LYS A 182 -20.67 10.98 4.61
CA LYS A 182 -19.42 11.33 5.29
C LYS A 182 -18.36 10.29 4.99
N MET A 183 -17.11 10.72 4.90
CA MET A 183 -15.98 9.81 4.85
C MET A 183 -14.77 10.38 5.59
N ALA A 184 -13.93 9.49 6.09
CA ALA A 184 -12.66 9.85 6.72
C ALA A 184 -11.58 8.86 6.31
N LYS A 185 -10.42 9.37 5.91
CA LYS A 185 -9.24 8.53 5.65
C LYS A 185 -8.73 7.95 6.97
N MET A 186 -8.48 6.67 6.98
CA MET A 186 -7.98 5.95 8.15
C MET A 186 -6.44 5.95 8.16
N PRO A 187 -5.82 6.27 9.31
CA PRO A 187 -4.38 6.27 9.40
C PRO A 187 -3.82 4.85 9.36
N PHE A 188 -2.74 4.66 8.61
CA PHE A 188 -1.90 3.49 8.72
C PHE A 188 -1.01 3.57 9.97
N ILE A 189 -0.49 2.44 10.40
CA ILE A 189 0.58 2.38 11.40
C ILE A 189 1.80 3.13 10.88
N PRO A 190 2.63 3.73 11.76
CA PRO A 190 3.87 4.39 11.34
C PRO A 190 4.79 3.41 10.61
N ASP A 191 5.51 3.93 9.61
CA ASP A 191 6.51 3.16 8.90
C ASP A 191 7.68 2.82 9.84
N PRO A 192 7.96 1.54 10.07
CA PRO A 192 9.00 1.11 11.01
C PRO A 192 10.42 1.51 10.59
N ARG A 193 10.62 1.85 9.31
CA ARG A 193 11.93 2.29 8.80
C ARG A 193 12.33 3.68 9.30
N TYR A 194 11.34 4.51 9.62
CA TYR A 194 11.53 5.91 10.05
C TYR A 194 11.23 6.14 11.53
N THR A 195 10.82 5.12 12.26
CA THR A 195 10.66 5.22 13.72
C THR A 195 12.04 5.10 14.38
N LEU A 196 12.40 6.13 15.16
CA LEU A 196 13.67 6.17 15.91
C LEU A 196 13.82 5.02 16.92
N ASP A 197 12.70 4.40 17.28
CA ASP A 197 12.64 3.28 18.24
C ASP A 197 11.87 2.11 17.59
N LYS A 198 12.63 1.24 16.94
CA LYS A 198 12.06 0.06 16.25
C LYS A 198 11.30 -0.86 17.19
N ASP A 199 11.73 -0.95 18.44
CA ASP A 199 11.09 -1.81 19.45
C ASP A 199 9.73 -1.27 19.84
N LYS A 200 9.58 0.06 20.02
CA LYS A 200 8.29 0.69 20.26
C LYS A 200 7.34 0.61 19.08
N ALA A 201 7.86 0.67 17.84
CA ALA A 201 7.03 0.47 16.65
C ALA A 201 6.53 -0.97 16.56
N TYR A 202 7.36 -1.94 16.93
CA TYR A 202 6.99 -3.34 16.98
C TYR A 202 5.99 -3.64 18.11
N GLU A 203 6.20 -3.08 19.30
CA GLU A 203 5.25 -3.15 20.40
C GLU A 203 3.91 -2.49 20.06
N ALA A 204 3.93 -1.31 19.42
CA ALA A 204 2.72 -0.63 18.96
C ALA A 204 1.93 -1.49 17.96
N TYR A 205 2.61 -2.16 17.02
CA TYR A 205 1.99 -3.09 16.08
C TYR A 205 1.35 -4.29 16.79
N ASN A 206 2.06 -4.90 17.74
CA ASN A 206 1.54 -6.04 18.49
C ASN A 206 0.37 -5.65 19.39
N ASN A 207 0.44 -4.50 20.06
CA ASN A 207 -0.64 -3.96 20.89
C ASN A 207 -1.91 -3.65 20.06
N ILE A 208 -1.74 -3.14 18.82
CA ILE A 208 -2.88 -2.92 17.91
C ILE A 208 -3.50 -4.26 17.49
N ARG A 209 -2.71 -5.31 17.36
CA ARG A 209 -3.23 -6.67 17.13
C ARG A 209 -4.03 -7.22 18.32
N GLU A 210 -3.75 -6.77 19.52
CA GLU A 210 -4.39 -7.25 20.75
C GLU A 210 -5.55 -6.35 21.23
N ASP A 211 -5.53 -5.06 20.90
CA ASP A 211 -6.54 -4.09 21.35
C ASP A 211 -7.75 -4.00 20.42
N VAL A 212 -8.94 -4.03 20.98
CA VAL A 212 -10.24 -4.03 20.27
C VAL A 212 -10.86 -2.62 20.23
N SER A 213 -10.31 -1.62 20.91
CA SER A 213 -10.89 -0.29 21.03
C SER A 213 -10.45 0.68 19.95
N MET A 214 -11.42 1.34 19.30
CA MET A 214 -11.20 2.40 18.33
C MET A 214 -10.84 3.72 19.03
N THR A 215 -9.59 4.11 18.97
CA THR A 215 -9.20 5.50 19.25
C THR A 215 -8.77 6.18 17.96
N PHE A 216 -9.54 7.18 17.50
CA PHE A 216 -9.13 8.04 16.40
C PHE A 216 -7.91 8.85 16.84
N ARG A 217 -6.74 8.59 16.27
CA ARG A 217 -5.55 9.42 16.44
C ARG A 217 -5.41 10.39 15.26
N LYS A 218 -4.61 11.46 15.46
CA LYS A 218 -4.36 12.50 14.47
C LYS A 218 -3.96 11.93 13.11
N PRO A 219 -4.36 12.58 11.98
CA PRO A 219 -3.98 12.13 10.65
C PRO A 219 -2.46 12.07 10.48
N TYR A 220 -2.01 11.16 9.62
CA TYR A 220 -0.61 11.01 9.22
C TYR A 220 -0.02 12.38 8.81
N PRO A 221 1.25 12.71 9.15
CA PRO A 221 1.87 13.94 8.71
C PRO A 221 1.76 14.09 7.19
N GLN A 222 1.44 15.28 6.71
CA GLN A 222 1.36 15.55 5.28
C GLN A 222 2.75 15.37 4.65
N GLU A 223 2.83 14.91 3.38
CA GLU A 223 4.08 14.59 2.65
C GLU A 223 5.17 15.70 2.72
N HIS A 224 4.77 16.95 2.94
CA HIS A 224 5.69 18.08 3.08
C HIS A 224 6.29 18.22 4.49
N GLU A 225 5.78 17.50 5.50
CA GLU A 225 6.35 17.47 6.86
C GLU A 225 7.38 16.36 7.04
N ILE A 226 7.35 15.36 6.16
CA ILE A 226 8.33 14.28 6.11
C ILE A 226 9.44 14.73 5.17
N GLY A 227 10.43 15.47 5.58
CA GLY A 227 11.51 16.07 4.78
C GLY A 227 12.23 15.13 3.79
N LEU A 228 11.47 14.45 2.96
CA LEU A 228 11.98 13.61 1.89
C LEU A 228 12.53 14.52 0.77
N PRO A 229 13.77 14.33 0.34
CA PRO A 229 14.33 15.11 -0.76
C PRO A 229 13.51 14.85 -2.03
N ARG A 230 12.87 15.87 -2.57
CA ARG A 230 12.24 15.82 -3.90
C ARG A 230 13.31 15.40 -4.92
N ARG A 231 13.24 14.17 -5.44
CA ARG A 231 14.00 13.83 -6.63
C ARG A 231 13.53 14.75 -7.76
N LYS A 232 14.41 15.67 -8.18
CA LYS A 232 14.21 16.42 -9.42
C LYS A 232 14.25 15.38 -10.56
N MET A 233 13.12 15.17 -11.20
CA MET A 233 13.10 14.57 -12.53
C MET A 233 13.69 15.59 -13.49
N SER A 234 14.86 15.30 -14.00
CA SER A 234 15.44 15.93 -15.21
C SER A 234 15.05 15.13 -16.41
#